data_cfdc9d49ad87ee053224a94492c6c156
#
_entry.id   cfdc9d49ad87ee053224a94492c6c156
#
_cell.length_a   1.000
_cell.length_b   1.000
_cell.length_c   1.000
_cell.angle_alpha   90.00
_cell.angle_beta   90.00
_cell.angle_gamma   90.00
#
_symmetry.space_group_name_H-M   'P 1'
#
loop_
_entity.id
_entity.type
_entity.pdbx_description
1 polymer ?
#
loop_
_entity_poly.entity_id
_entity_poly.type
_entity_poly.pdbx_seq_one_letter_code
_entity_poly.pdbx_strand_id
1 'polypeptide(L)' 'MKIKNQIFGEAVKQPGITFIAAKFDGILGMAFPRISVDKVTPFFDNVMQQKLIEKNIFSFYLNRYCWDWWHHISLSG' A
#
# COMPACT_ATOMS: atom_id res chain seq x y z
N MET A 1 3.56 -12.34 -5.65
CA MET A 1 4.71 -11.56 -5.17
C MET A 1 4.78 -11.62 -3.66
N LYS A 2 5.94 -11.85 -3.11
CA LYS A 2 6.14 -11.97 -1.67
C LYS A 2 7.19 -10.98 -1.23
N ILE A 3 6.84 -10.11 -0.27
CA ILE A 3 7.73 -9.09 0.25
C ILE A 3 8.17 -9.47 1.66
N LYS A 4 9.50 -9.49 1.89
CA LYS A 4 10.05 -9.87 3.18
C LYS A 4 10.41 -8.63 4.00
N ASN A 5 10.26 -8.75 5.31
CA ASN A 5 10.72 -7.74 6.28
C ASN A 5 10.07 -6.37 6.11
N GLN A 6 8.80 -6.34 5.70
CA GLN A 6 8.06 -5.09 5.63
C GLN A 6 7.62 -4.68 7.03
N ILE A 7 8.02 -3.47 7.44
CA ILE A 7 7.60 -2.89 8.70
C ILE A 7 6.26 -2.18 8.49
N PHE A 8 5.30 -2.45 9.36
CA PHE A 8 3.99 -1.79 9.30
C PHE A 8 3.46 -1.62 10.73
N GLY A 9 2.53 -0.68 10.89
CA GLY A 9 1.90 -0.45 12.18
C GLY A 9 0.54 -1.12 12.25
N GLU A 10 0.29 -1.82 13.35
CA GLU A 10 -1.03 -2.34 13.64
C GLU A 10 -1.81 -1.29 14.41
N ALA A 11 -3.01 -0.95 13.94
CA ALA A 11 -3.83 0.02 14.62
C ALA A 11 -4.50 -0.62 15.82
N VAL A 12 -4.25 -0.05 17.01
CA VAL A 12 -4.89 -0.52 18.24
C VAL A 12 -6.07 0.38 18.63
N LYS A 13 -6.15 1.58 18.05
CA LYS A 13 -7.26 2.50 18.28
C LYS A 13 -7.45 3.34 17.01
N GLN A 14 -8.65 3.29 16.47
CA GLN A 14 -9.00 4.03 15.25
C GLN A 14 -10.22 4.92 15.50
N PRO A 15 -10.02 6.12 16.05
CA PRO A 15 -11.13 7.02 16.27
C PRO A 15 -11.63 7.58 14.95
N GLY A 16 -12.94 7.79 14.85
CA GLY A 16 -13.52 8.41 13.67
C GLY A 16 -14.48 7.50 12.93
N ILE A 17 -15.45 8.15 12.30
CA ILE A 17 -16.52 7.47 11.57
C ILE A 17 -16.01 6.80 10.30
N THR A 18 -14.96 7.38 9.69
CA THR A 18 -14.43 6.91 8.42
C THR A 18 -14.06 5.43 8.45
N PHE A 19 -13.36 5.01 9.50
CA PHE A 19 -12.94 3.62 9.60
C PHE A 19 -14.05 2.67 10.03
N ILE A 20 -15.05 3.17 10.74
CA ILE A 20 -16.22 2.39 11.13
C ILE A 20 -17.05 2.03 9.89
N ALA A 21 -17.21 2.99 8.97
CA ALA A 21 -17.99 2.82 7.75
C ALA A 21 -17.20 2.22 6.60
N ALA A 22 -15.88 2.10 6.73
CA ALA A 22 -15.02 1.64 5.66
C ALA A 22 -15.23 0.16 5.36
N LYS A 23 -15.16 -0.18 4.08
CA LYS A 23 -15.25 -1.56 3.63
C LYS A 23 -13.88 -2.18 3.34
N PHE A 24 -12.83 -1.43 3.56
CA PHE A 24 -11.46 -1.91 3.37
C PHE A 24 -10.84 -2.28 4.71
N ASP A 25 -9.80 -3.09 4.67
CA ASP A 25 -9.12 -3.60 5.87
C ASP A 25 -7.92 -2.75 6.29
N GLY A 26 -7.42 -1.91 5.43
CA GLY A 26 -6.25 -1.10 5.74
C GLY A 26 -5.85 -0.19 4.60
N ILE A 27 -4.75 0.54 4.82
CA ILE A 27 -4.22 1.51 3.87
C ILE A 27 -2.78 1.16 3.56
N LEU A 28 -2.45 1.12 2.26
CA LEU A 28 -1.08 0.88 1.80
C LEU A 28 -0.55 2.15 1.13
N GLY A 29 0.41 2.81 1.78
CA GLY A 29 0.98 4.05 1.26
C GLY A 29 2.08 3.79 0.25
N MET A 30 2.03 4.49 -0.87
CA MET A 30 2.99 4.39 -1.96
C MET A 30 3.90 5.63 -2.05
N ALA A 31 4.15 6.28 -0.94
CA ALA A 31 4.88 7.54 -0.88
C ALA A 31 6.39 7.35 -0.70
N PHE A 32 7.13 8.45 -0.78
CA PHE A 32 8.58 8.43 -0.62
C PHE A 32 9.02 8.27 0.83
N PRO A 33 10.23 7.72 1.06
CA PRO A 33 10.72 7.48 2.42
C PRO A 33 10.84 8.74 3.27
N ARG A 34 11.10 9.89 2.65
CA ARG A 34 11.35 11.12 3.43
C ARG A 34 10.13 11.61 4.19
N ILE A 35 8.93 11.18 3.80
CA ILE A 35 7.70 11.55 4.53
C ILE A 35 7.19 10.40 5.39
N SER A 36 7.92 9.32 5.46
CA SER A 36 7.57 8.19 6.31
C SER A 36 7.78 8.54 7.78
N VAL A 37 6.82 8.16 8.64
CA VAL A 37 6.96 8.32 10.08
C VAL A 37 8.06 7.39 10.56
N ASP A 38 8.95 7.94 11.44
CA ASP A 38 10.11 7.20 11.95
C ASP A 38 11.05 6.69 10.86
N LYS A 39 10.94 7.23 9.68
CA LYS A 39 11.78 6.87 8.52
C LYS A 39 11.79 5.38 8.23
N VAL A 40 10.67 4.73 8.47
CA VAL A 40 10.46 3.32 8.12
C VAL A 40 10.46 3.19 6.60
N THR A 41 11.06 2.13 6.08
CA THR A 41 11.08 1.87 4.64
C THR A 41 9.66 1.64 4.12
N PRO A 42 9.16 2.48 3.21
CA PRO A 42 7.82 2.28 2.66
C PRO A 42 7.72 1.03 1.81
N PHE A 43 6.49 0.59 1.57
CA PHE A 43 6.20 -0.63 0.85
C PHE A 43 6.86 -0.67 -0.54
N PHE A 44 6.71 0.39 -1.33
CA PHE A 44 7.22 0.39 -2.70
C PHE A 44 8.74 0.39 -2.75
N ASP A 45 9.39 1.11 -1.84
CA ASP A 45 10.84 1.08 -1.75
C ASP A 45 11.35 -0.31 -1.38
N ASN A 46 10.65 -1.00 -0.49
CA ASN A 46 10.99 -2.35 -0.11
C ASN A 46 10.84 -3.31 -1.29
N VAL A 47 9.79 -3.13 -2.10
CA VAL A 47 9.60 -3.90 -3.33
C VAL A 47 10.77 -3.69 -4.28
N MET A 48 11.21 -2.46 -4.46
CA MET A 48 12.33 -2.15 -5.35
C MET A 48 13.65 -2.70 -4.83
N GLN A 49 13.88 -2.62 -3.53
CA GLN A 49 15.10 -3.15 -2.92
C GLN A 49 15.20 -4.67 -3.09
N GLN A 50 14.08 -5.36 -3.07
CA GLN A 50 14.03 -6.81 -3.23
C GLN A 50 13.92 -7.22 -4.70
N LYS A 51 13.92 -6.26 -5.61
CA LYS A 51 13.88 -6.49 -7.06
C LYS A 51 12.71 -7.36 -7.50
N LEU A 52 11.55 -7.13 -6.91
CA LEU A 52 10.35 -7.90 -7.22
C LEU A 52 9.65 -7.44 -8.49
N ILE A 53 9.97 -6.21 -8.94
CA ILE A 53 9.48 -5.67 -10.21
C ILE A 53 10.65 -5.10 -11.00
N GLU A 54 10.51 -5.05 -12.32
CA GLU A 54 11.61 -4.61 -13.20
C GLU A 54 11.73 -3.10 -13.28
N LYS A 55 10.60 -2.39 -13.19
CA LYS A 55 10.56 -0.94 -13.34
C LYS A 55 9.96 -0.29 -12.11
N ASN A 56 10.40 0.91 -11.83
CA ASN A 56 9.98 1.70 -10.68
C ASN A 56 8.62 2.37 -10.93
N ILE A 57 7.63 1.56 -11.31
CA ILE A 57 6.32 2.05 -11.78
C ILE A 57 5.20 1.29 -11.08
N PHE A 58 4.17 2.01 -10.68
CA PHE A 58 2.90 1.41 -10.28
C PHE A 58 1.75 2.19 -10.92
N SER A 59 0.59 1.57 -11.01
CA SER A 59 -0.56 2.17 -11.66
C SER A 59 -1.83 1.95 -10.85
N PHE A 60 -2.82 2.79 -11.13
CA PHE A 60 -4.14 2.69 -10.52
C PHE A 60 -5.19 2.48 -11.62
N TYR A 61 -6.15 1.65 -11.31
CA TYR A 61 -7.37 1.54 -12.11
C TYR A 61 -8.55 1.77 -11.18
N LEU A 62 -9.18 2.92 -11.30
CA LEU A 62 -10.32 3.29 -10.44
C LEU A 62 -11.62 2.99 -11.17
N ASN A 63 -12.40 2.08 -10.60
CA ASN A 63 -13.66 1.61 -11.18
C ASN A 63 -14.82 2.12 -10.33
N ARG A 64 -16.00 2.37 -10.98
CA ARG A 64 -17.18 2.73 -10.22
C ARG A 64 -17.79 1.55 -9.47
N TYR A 65 -17.36 0.33 -9.73
CA TYR A 65 -17.78 -0.89 -9.01
C TYR A 65 -16.71 -1.27 -8.00
N CYS A 66 -16.85 -0.84 -6.75
CA CYS A 66 -15.81 -1.01 -5.74
C CYS A 66 -15.51 -2.46 -5.37
N TRP A 67 -16.43 -3.40 -5.64
CA TRP A 67 -16.19 -4.81 -5.39
C TRP A 67 -15.17 -5.41 -6.36
N ASP A 68 -14.88 -4.73 -7.45
CA ASP A 68 -14.04 -5.22 -8.54
C ASP A 68 -12.68 -4.54 -8.61
N TRP A 69 -12.50 -3.40 -7.92
CA TRP A 69 -11.34 -2.56 -8.13
C TRP A 69 -10.04 -3.19 -7.66
N TRP A 70 -10.05 -4.01 -6.64
CA TRP A 70 -8.84 -4.61 -6.10
C TRP A 70 -8.18 -5.58 -7.08
N HIS A 71 -8.90 -6.07 -8.06
CA HIS A 71 -8.34 -6.89 -9.13
C HIS A 71 -7.49 -6.08 -10.10
N HIS A 72 -7.65 -4.76 -10.09
CA HIS A 72 -7.04 -3.88 -11.08
C HIS A 72 -5.87 -3.06 -10.55
N ILE A 73 -5.56 -3.17 -9.27
CA ILE A 73 -4.34 -2.57 -8.72
C ILE A 73 -3.19 -3.49 -9.05
N SER A 74 -2.20 -2.95 -9.76
CA SER A 74 -1.05 -3.75 -10.14
C SER A 74 0.24 -2.97 -10.01
N LEU A 75 1.31 -3.69 -9.70
CA LEU A 75 2.66 -3.17 -9.79
C LEU A 75 3.18 -3.52 -11.17
N SER A 76 3.51 -2.51 -11.94
CA SER A 76 3.97 -2.69 -13.29
C SER A 76 5.48 -2.94 -13.29
N GLY A 77 5.84 -4.04 -13.84
CA GLY A 77 7.25 -4.39 -14.01
C GLY A 77 7.81 -4.01 -15.37
#